data_88fc25e3c80e603bc8517f7a3ee0d8ef
#
_entry.id   88fc25e3c80e603bc8517f7a3ee0d8ef
#
_cell.length_a   1.000
_cell.length_b   1.000
_cell.length_c   1.000
_cell.angle_alpha   90.00
_cell.angle_beta   90.00
_cell.angle_gamma   90.00
#
_symmetry.space_group_name_H-M   'P 1'
#
loop_
_entity.id
_entity.type
_entity.pdbx_description
1 polymer ?
#
loop_
_entity_poly.entity_id
_entity_poly.type
_entity_poly.pdbx_seq_one_letter_code
_entity_poly.pdbx_strand_id
1 'polypeptide(L)'
;MGWTGSGPTMRGRGSGLRRGLLPAVLVAILFTPAGCTPTPPVVGPVWSRVTLPRGVKPVTLTAAGTRLLVGGRAATARVKPRLLLVAPDGSGSEIPLTPYSAYAPETTWQSIASDGHRVLAVGGAVGGAHFNTRWTTWEGTNAGLTETPQPFDTFGGWGAGALIGPVVTSAGSAITGSWAGARSGLDAAIWLPVGARWVRAPSAGSALESTAALLVGQPSSATSAGAGIVMPGSAIHLGNGVVRQSAAVWRSVRLNSGWSRVDLPDSGVTSAATSAQCTTQRCVVAGYVDHLLALWRLSPSAAARISGVPGIASDARSSIPPPLVIGARIIEVVSAKSRVVVLAGGDRPWKSIQGPVGEATSSALAGGWLYVIAKHADGSSVLWRSRVKDLGVL
;
A
#
# COMPACT_ATOMS: atom_id res chain seq x y z
N MET A 1 33.10 29.58 23.08
CA MET A 1 33.90 30.33 22.10
C MET A 1 32.93 30.95 21.12
N GLY A 2 32.70 32.25 21.30
CA GLY A 2 31.77 33.00 20.49
C GLY A 2 32.43 33.58 19.27
N TRP A 3 31.66 33.77 18.21
CA TRP A 3 31.97 34.69 17.13
C TRP A 3 30.72 35.49 16.79
N THR A 4 30.82 36.77 17.08
CA THR A 4 29.98 37.89 16.63
C THR A 4 30.56 38.46 15.34
N GLY A 5 29.73 38.76 14.35
CA GLY A 5 30.16 39.49 13.15
C GLY A 5 29.00 40.35 12.61
N SER A 6 29.15 41.64 12.80
CA SER A 6 28.23 42.73 12.46
C SER A 6 28.41 43.20 11.00
N GLY A 7 27.30 43.59 10.33
CA GLY A 7 27.01 44.65 9.37
C GLY A 7 27.80 44.82 8.09
N PRO A 8 27.40 45.61 7.12
CA PRO A 8 26.73 46.92 7.27
C PRO A 8 25.58 47.23 6.27
N THR A 9 24.83 48.24 6.67
CA THR A 9 23.86 49.03 5.92
C THR A 9 24.45 49.81 4.74
N MET A 10 23.75 49.88 3.60
CA MET A 10 23.91 50.95 2.60
C MET A 10 22.59 51.62 2.24
N ARG A 11 22.52 52.89 2.55
CA ARG A 11 21.55 53.87 2.06
C ARG A 11 21.96 54.36 0.71
N GLY A 12 21.05 54.57 -0.22
CA GLY A 12 21.24 55.28 -1.48
C GLY A 12 20.00 56.11 -1.83
N ARG A 13 20.18 57.41 -1.79
CA ARG A 13 19.24 58.49 -2.15
C ARG A 13 19.13 58.68 -3.65
N GLY A 14 17.99 59.24 -4.12
CA GLY A 14 18.05 60.33 -5.07
C GLY A 14 17.09 60.27 -6.24
N SER A 15 15.98 60.97 -6.10
CA SER A 15 15.48 62.10 -6.91
C SER A 15 15.32 61.97 -8.44
N GLY A 16 14.18 62.41 -8.95
CA GLY A 16 14.03 62.87 -10.31
C GLY A 16 12.58 62.95 -10.84
N LEU A 17 11.84 64.01 -10.46
CA LEU A 17 10.62 64.43 -11.17
C LEU A 17 10.93 64.80 -12.61
N ARG A 18 10.13 64.31 -13.57
CA ARG A 18 9.75 65.08 -14.78
C ARG A 18 8.32 64.77 -15.17
N ARG A 19 7.52 65.83 -15.10
CA ARG A 19 6.17 65.91 -15.68
C ARG A 19 6.30 66.07 -17.19
N GLY A 20 5.66 65.19 -17.96
CA GLY A 20 5.43 65.35 -19.39
C GLY A 20 3.94 65.18 -19.66
N LEU A 21 3.25 66.31 -19.98
CA LEU A 21 1.87 66.33 -20.48
C LEU A 21 1.88 65.86 -21.96
N LEU A 22 1.07 64.86 -22.28
CA LEU A 22 0.70 64.54 -23.67
C LEU A 22 -0.82 64.35 -23.74
N PRO A 23 -1.46 64.71 -24.86
CA PRO A 23 -2.90 64.89 -24.96
C PRO A 23 -3.64 63.55 -25.08
N ALA A 24 -4.79 63.52 -24.44
CA ALA A 24 -5.72 62.39 -24.49
C ALA A 24 -6.42 62.34 -25.86
N VAL A 25 -6.16 61.27 -26.60
CA VAL A 25 -6.99 60.88 -27.75
C VAL A 25 -8.02 59.88 -27.23
N LEU A 26 -9.29 60.31 -27.20
CA LEU A 26 -10.43 59.46 -26.80
C LEU A 26 -10.76 58.51 -27.97
N VAL A 27 -10.32 57.27 -27.90
CA VAL A 27 -10.81 56.20 -28.78
C VAL A 27 -11.94 55.49 -28.06
N ALA A 28 -13.16 55.70 -28.50
CA ALA A 28 -14.35 55.00 -28.05
C ALA A 28 -14.29 53.55 -28.58
N ILE A 29 -13.83 52.62 -27.75
CA ILE A 29 -13.92 51.19 -28.05
C ILE A 29 -15.30 50.71 -27.59
N LEU A 30 -16.14 50.38 -28.57
CA LEU A 30 -17.40 49.65 -28.34
C LEU A 30 -17.08 48.24 -27.82
N PHE A 31 -17.18 48.06 -26.50
CA PHE A 31 -17.16 46.75 -25.89
C PHE A 31 -18.48 46.04 -26.16
N THR A 32 -18.54 45.11 -27.09
CA THR A 32 -19.57 44.06 -27.11
C THR A 32 -19.35 43.19 -25.90
N PRO A 33 -20.37 43.00 -25.02
CA PRO A 33 -20.22 42.04 -23.91
C PRO A 33 -20.11 40.65 -24.51
N ALA A 34 -18.87 40.08 -24.49
CA ALA A 34 -18.68 38.65 -24.72
C ALA A 34 -19.43 37.92 -23.61
N GLY A 35 -20.53 37.26 -23.97
CA GLY A 35 -21.30 36.44 -23.03
C GLY A 35 -20.38 35.42 -22.38
N CYS A 36 -20.13 35.59 -21.08
CA CYS A 36 -19.53 34.56 -20.27
C CYS A 36 -20.48 33.37 -20.22
N THR A 37 -20.29 32.39 -21.09
CA THR A 37 -20.87 31.06 -20.88
C THR A 37 -20.32 30.55 -19.55
N PRO A 38 -21.18 30.29 -18.55
CA PRO A 38 -20.71 29.73 -17.29
C PRO A 38 -20.06 28.38 -17.58
N THR A 39 -18.76 28.28 -17.33
CA THR A 39 -18.07 26.98 -17.35
C THR A 39 -18.78 26.08 -16.35
N PRO A 40 -19.32 24.93 -16.77
CA PRO A 40 -19.99 24.03 -15.83
C PRO A 40 -19.04 23.74 -14.67
N PRO A 41 -19.53 23.72 -13.43
CA PRO A 41 -18.68 23.45 -12.28
C PRO A 41 -17.99 22.10 -12.50
N VAL A 42 -16.67 22.06 -12.39
CA VAL A 42 -15.90 20.81 -12.38
C VAL A 42 -16.33 20.05 -11.13
N VAL A 43 -17.29 19.15 -11.29
CA VAL A 43 -17.74 18.28 -10.20
C VAL A 43 -16.59 17.32 -9.94
N GLY A 44 -15.83 17.61 -8.90
CA GLY A 44 -14.81 16.69 -8.42
C GLY A 44 -15.47 15.39 -7.91
N PRO A 45 -14.71 14.31 -7.72
CA PRO A 45 -15.24 13.04 -7.25
C PRO A 45 -15.93 13.21 -5.90
N VAL A 46 -17.14 12.68 -5.79
CA VAL A 46 -17.90 12.71 -4.55
C VAL A 46 -17.39 11.58 -3.66
N TRP A 47 -16.78 11.95 -2.55
CA TRP A 47 -16.39 11.00 -1.50
C TRP A 47 -17.52 10.85 -0.49
N SER A 48 -17.93 9.63 -0.25
CA SER A 48 -18.91 9.30 0.79
C SER A 48 -18.29 8.41 1.87
N ARG A 49 -18.66 8.68 3.12
CA ARG A 49 -18.24 7.83 4.23
C ARG A 49 -19.03 6.52 4.20
N VAL A 50 -18.35 5.40 4.40
CA VAL A 50 -19.00 4.11 4.62
C VAL A 50 -19.33 3.97 6.11
N THR A 51 -20.60 3.78 6.42
CA THR A 51 -21.05 3.58 7.80
C THR A 51 -20.70 2.16 8.23
N LEU A 52 -19.79 2.02 9.17
CA LEU A 52 -19.47 0.77 9.84
C LEU A 52 -20.30 0.63 11.12
N PRO A 53 -20.50 -0.59 11.64
CA PRO A 53 -21.14 -0.81 12.93
C PRO A 53 -20.48 0.04 14.02
N ARG A 54 -21.29 0.49 14.98
CA ARG A 54 -20.84 1.37 16.06
C ARG A 54 -19.59 0.80 16.77
N GLY A 55 -18.57 1.66 16.94
CA GLY A 55 -17.34 1.30 17.62
C GLY A 55 -16.35 0.44 16.82
N VAL A 56 -16.61 0.19 15.52
CA VAL A 56 -15.64 -0.49 14.66
C VAL A 56 -14.70 0.53 14.00
N LYS A 57 -13.39 0.33 14.20
CA LYS A 57 -12.31 1.07 13.51
C LYS A 57 -11.76 0.19 12.38
N PRO A 58 -11.79 0.62 11.12
CA PRO A 58 -11.20 -0.13 10.01
C PRO A 58 -9.67 -0.13 10.10
N VAL A 59 -9.04 -1.26 9.73
CA VAL A 59 -7.59 -1.50 9.77
C VAL A 59 -7.04 -1.88 8.41
N THR A 60 -7.69 -2.80 7.70
CA THR A 60 -7.24 -3.29 6.39
C THR A 60 -8.42 -3.59 5.48
N LEU A 61 -8.18 -3.53 4.17
CA LEU A 61 -9.18 -3.77 3.12
C LEU A 61 -8.68 -4.84 2.16
N THR A 62 -9.61 -5.68 1.70
CA THR A 62 -9.37 -6.52 0.53
C THR A 62 -10.65 -6.75 -0.26
N ALA A 63 -10.54 -6.89 -1.58
CA ALA A 63 -11.70 -7.22 -2.41
C ALA A 63 -12.07 -8.70 -2.26
N ALA A 64 -13.36 -8.99 -2.22
CA ALA A 64 -13.92 -10.33 -2.29
C ALA A 64 -14.99 -10.38 -3.40
N GLY A 65 -14.51 -10.49 -4.63
CA GLY A 65 -15.36 -10.32 -5.82
C GLY A 65 -15.87 -8.88 -5.93
N THR A 66 -17.20 -8.71 -5.98
CA THR A 66 -17.83 -7.39 -6.03
C THR A 66 -18.00 -6.75 -4.65
N ARG A 67 -17.73 -7.48 -3.58
CA ARG A 67 -17.86 -7.03 -2.19
C ARG A 67 -16.50 -6.68 -1.60
N LEU A 68 -16.49 -5.90 -0.52
CA LEU A 68 -15.30 -5.50 0.20
C LEU A 68 -15.24 -6.21 1.55
N LEU A 69 -14.13 -6.83 1.86
CA LEU A 69 -13.78 -7.28 3.22
C LEU A 69 -13.08 -6.11 3.94
N VAL A 70 -13.57 -5.82 5.15
CA VAL A 70 -12.99 -4.82 6.03
C VAL A 70 -12.54 -5.51 7.31
N GLY A 71 -11.24 -5.69 7.45
CA GLY A 71 -10.65 -6.06 8.73
C GLY A 71 -10.67 -4.84 9.64
N GLY A 72 -11.31 -4.97 10.78
CA GLY A 72 -11.47 -3.90 11.75
C GLY A 72 -11.16 -4.37 13.16
N ARG A 73 -11.24 -3.44 14.09
CA ARG A 73 -11.15 -3.71 15.53
C ARG A 73 -12.24 -2.96 16.28
N ALA A 74 -12.74 -3.54 17.36
CA ALA A 74 -13.65 -2.83 18.24
C ALA A 74 -12.90 -1.73 18.99
N ALA A 75 -13.53 -0.55 19.11
CA ALA A 75 -13.01 0.59 19.89
C ALA A 75 -13.41 0.43 21.36
N THR A 76 -13.03 -0.67 21.99
CA THR A 76 -13.28 -0.97 23.41
C THR A 76 -11.97 -1.00 24.19
N ALA A 77 -12.01 -1.09 25.52
CA ALA A 77 -10.82 -1.17 26.39
C ALA A 77 -9.92 -2.37 26.01
N ARG A 78 -10.51 -3.45 25.51
CA ARG A 78 -9.77 -4.58 24.92
C ARG A 78 -9.96 -4.59 23.42
N VAL A 79 -8.86 -4.73 22.67
CA VAL A 79 -8.90 -4.94 21.23
C VAL A 79 -9.68 -6.23 20.96
N LYS A 80 -10.65 -6.17 20.06
CA LYS A 80 -11.35 -7.37 19.55
C LYS A 80 -11.35 -7.30 18.03
N PRO A 81 -10.92 -8.35 17.34
CA PRO A 81 -10.97 -8.40 15.88
C PRO A 81 -12.43 -8.35 15.43
N ARG A 82 -12.67 -7.63 14.35
CA ARG A 82 -13.95 -7.59 13.64
C ARG A 82 -13.67 -7.80 12.17
N LEU A 83 -14.50 -8.54 11.51
CA LEU A 83 -14.44 -8.72 10.07
C LEU A 83 -15.82 -8.41 9.48
N LEU A 84 -15.83 -7.52 8.50
CA LEU A 84 -17.07 -7.06 7.87
C LEU A 84 -17.04 -7.33 6.39
N LEU A 85 -18.18 -7.64 5.82
CA LEU A 85 -18.43 -7.74 4.40
C LEU A 85 -19.32 -6.58 3.98
N VAL A 86 -18.81 -5.68 3.14
CA VAL A 86 -19.53 -4.51 2.67
C VAL A 86 -19.96 -4.74 1.22
N ALA A 87 -21.24 -4.61 0.96
CA ALA A 87 -21.82 -4.71 -0.38
C ALA A 87 -21.65 -3.40 -1.17
N PRO A 88 -21.85 -3.41 -2.52
CA PRO A 88 -21.70 -2.22 -3.35
C PRO A 88 -22.67 -1.07 -3.00
N ASP A 89 -23.82 -1.36 -2.41
CA ASP A 89 -24.76 -0.35 -1.90
C ASP A 89 -24.26 0.33 -0.62
N GLY A 90 -23.25 -0.26 0.05
CA GLY A 90 -22.64 0.23 1.28
C GLY A 90 -23.22 -0.42 2.54
N SER A 91 -24.18 -1.34 2.40
CA SER A 91 -24.63 -2.16 3.52
C SER A 91 -23.49 -3.10 3.96
N GLY A 92 -23.35 -3.30 5.26
CA GLY A 92 -22.31 -4.15 5.83
C GLY A 92 -22.89 -5.20 6.77
N SER A 93 -22.40 -6.41 6.65
CA SER A 93 -22.66 -7.51 7.59
C SER A 93 -21.38 -7.96 8.27
N GLU A 94 -21.48 -8.40 9.50
CA GLU A 94 -20.34 -8.97 10.21
C GLU A 94 -20.14 -10.44 9.83
N ILE A 95 -18.88 -10.81 9.59
CA ILE A 95 -18.48 -12.20 9.36
C ILE A 95 -18.13 -12.80 10.73
N PRO A 96 -18.77 -13.90 11.14
CA PRO A 96 -18.47 -14.58 12.40
C PRO A 96 -17.02 -15.04 12.46
N LEU A 97 -16.41 -14.90 13.63
CA LEU A 97 -15.05 -15.37 13.92
C LEU A 97 -15.12 -16.42 15.03
N THR A 98 -14.50 -17.58 14.79
CA THR A 98 -14.39 -18.67 15.77
C THR A 98 -12.95 -18.76 16.27
N PRO A 99 -12.62 -18.13 17.42
CA PRO A 99 -11.30 -18.18 18.02
C PRO A 99 -11.08 -19.50 18.77
N TYR A 100 -9.84 -19.98 18.81
CA TYR A 100 -9.42 -21.15 19.56
C TYR A 100 -8.28 -20.88 20.53
N SER A 101 -7.33 -20.01 20.18
CA SER A 101 -6.22 -19.67 21.07
C SER A 101 -6.59 -18.53 22.03
N ALA A 102 -5.84 -18.41 23.12
CA ALA A 102 -6.03 -17.34 24.10
C ALA A 102 -5.75 -15.94 23.52
N TYR A 103 -4.99 -15.82 22.44
CA TYR A 103 -4.62 -14.56 21.81
C TYR A 103 -5.59 -14.16 20.68
N ALA A 104 -6.34 -15.09 20.14
CA ALA A 104 -7.26 -14.84 19.04
C ALA A 104 -8.32 -13.78 19.33
N PRO A 105 -8.93 -13.71 20.53
CA PRO A 105 -9.89 -12.67 20.87
C PRO A 105 -9.33 -11.26 20.91
N GLU A 106 -8.00 -11.10 21.00
CA GLU A 106 -7.30 -9.81 21.06
C GLU A 106 -6.50 -9.50 19.79
N THR A 107 -6.70 -10.27 18.73
CA THR A 107 -6.01 -10.12 17.47
C THR A 107 -6.24 -8.74 16.84
N THR A 108 -5.16 -8.12 16.36
CA THR A 108 -5.19 -7.03 15.39
C THR A 108 -4.83 -7.59 14.02
N TRP A 109 -5.64 -7.29 13.01
CA TRP A 109 -5.38 -7.75 11.65
C TRP A 109 -4.09 -7.15 11.10
N GLN A 110 -3.22 -8.02 10.58
CA GLN A 110 -2.06 -7.63 9.79
C GLN A 110 -2.44 -7.51 8.31
N SER A 111 -3.05 -8.56 7.77
CA SER A 111 -3.44 -8.61 6.37
C SER A 111 -4.52 -9.67 6.14
N ILE A 112 -5.33 -9.47 5.10
CA ILE A 112 -6.39 -10.38 4.67
C ILE A 112 -6.25 -10.57 3.16
N ALA A 113 -6.35 -11.81 2.70
CA ALA A 113 -6.40 -12.17 1.29
C ALA A 113 -7.68 -12.94 0.97
N SER A 114 -8.19 -12.74 -0.25
CA SER A 114 -9.37 -13.47 -0.74
C SER A 114 -9.29 -13.66 -2.25
N ASP A 115 -9.80 -14.78 -2.74
CA ASP A 115 -10.07 -15.03 -4.17
C ASP A 115 -11.56 -14.84 -4.53
N GLY A 116 -12.35 -14.28 -3.61
CA GLY A 116 -13.80 -14.12 -3.73
C GLY A 116 -14.60 -15.23 -3.03
N HIS A 117 -14.01 -16.40 -2.83
CA HIS A 117 -14.62 -17.56 -2.15
C HIS A 117 -13.91 -17.85 -0.83
N ARG A 118 -12.61 -18.11 -0.89
CA ARG A 118 -11.78 -18.36 0.29
C ARG A 118 -11.31 -17.04 0.87
N VAL A 119 -11.21 -17.00 2.18
CA VAL A 119 -10.63 -15.90 2.94
C VAL A 119 -9.55 -16.48 3.84
N LEU A 120 -8.37 -15.92 3.76
CA LEU A 120 -7.25 -16.21 4.64
C LEU A 120 -6.80 -14.91 5.29
N ALA A 121 -6.71 -14.89 6.61
CA ALA A 121 -6.29 -13.71 7.33
C ALA A 121 -5.19 -14.04 8.34
N VAL A 122 -4.30 -13.10 8.53
CA VAL A 122 -3.24 -13.13 9.54
C VAL A 122 -3.39 -11.91 10.42
N GLY A 123 -3.26 -12.13 11.69
CA GLY A 123 -3.19 -11.07 12.68
C GLY A 123 -2.38 -11.49 13.89
N GLY A 124 -2.30 -10.63 14.86
CA GLY A 124 -1.54 -10.93 16.06
C GLY A 124 -1.95 -10.10 17.26
N ALA A 125 -1.63 -10.61 18.42
CA ALA A 125 -1.73 -9.91 19.70
C ALA A 125 -0.37 -9.87 20.39
N VAL A 126 -0.04 -8.76 21.02
CA VAL A 126 1.19 -8.67 21.83
C VAL A 126 0.99 -9.44 23.13
N GLY A 127 1.91 -10.33 23.45
CA GLY A 127 1.78 -11.14 24.65
C GLY A 127 3.03 -11.95 25.01
N GLY A 128 2.90 -12.68 26.12
CA GLY A 128 3.99 -13.50 26.67
C GLY A 128 5.08 -12.68 27.37
N ALA A 129 6.07 -13.37 27.94
CA ALA A 129 7.10 -12.79 28.81
C ALA A 129 7.98 -11.72 28.12
N HIS A 130 8.09 -11.74 26.78
CA HIS A 130 8.94 -10.83 26.01
C HIS A 130 8.14 -9.87 25.14
N PHE A 131 6.83 -9.74 25.35
CA PHE A 131 5.94 -8.87 24.57
C PHE A 131 6.03 -9.10 23.05
N ASN A 132 6.33 -10.31 22.63
CA ASN A 132 6.38 -10.68 21.21
C ASN A 132 4.98 -10.82 20.64
N THR A 133 4.85 -10.58 19.34
CA THR A 133 3.59 -10.84 18.64
C THR A 133 3.27 -12.33 18.66
N ARG A 134 2.09 -12.66 19.14
CA ARG A 134 1.47 -13.99 19.03
C ARG A 134 0.60 -13.98 17.80
N TRP A 135 1.11 -14.60 16.74
CA TRP A 135 0.44 -14.65 15.46
C TRP A 135 -0.74 -15.60 15.47
N THR A 136 -1.81 -15.21 14.83
CA THR A 136 -3.02 -16.00 14.63
C THR A 136 -3.33 -16.09 13.15
N THR A 137 -3.71 -17.26 12.67
CA THR A 137 -4.12 -17.51 11.30
C THR A 137 -5.58 -17.92 11.26
N TRP A 138 -6.32 -17.38 10.30
CA TRP A 138 -7.76 -17.54 10.19
C TRP A 138 -8.13 -17.92 8.78
N GLU A 139 -8.91 -18.96 8.63
CA GLU A 139 -9.32 -19.47 7.33
C GLU A 139 -10.83 -19.66 7.29
N GLY A 140 -11.40 -19.51 6.09
CA GLY A 140 -12.82 -19.74 5.87
C GLY A 140 -13.34 -19.08 4.61
N THR A 141 -14.56 -18.59 4.69
CA THR A 141 -15.27 -17.93 3.59
C THR A 141 -15.95 -16.66 4.09
N ASN A 142 -16.70 -16.01 3.21
CA ASN A 142 -17.54 -14.88 3.59
C ASN A 142 -18.67 -15.23 4.59
N ALA A 143 -18.87 -16.51 4.90
CA ALA A 143 -19.85 -16.97 5.89
C ALA A 143 -19.27 -17.10 7.32
N GLY A 144 -17.95 -17.18 7.44
CA GLY A 144 -17.27 -17.28 8.73
C GLY A 144 -15.80 -17.64 8.58
N LEU A 145 -14.99 -17.20 9.55
CA LEU A 145 -13.57 -17.57 9.66
C LEU A 145 -13.34 -18.31 10.98
N THR A 146 -12.54 -19.35 10.88
CA THR A 146 -12.08 -20.15 12.01
C THR A 146 -10.58 -19.95 12.19
N GLU A 147 -10.15 -19.73 13.42
CA GLU A 147 -8.72 -19.72 13.72
C GLU A 147 -8.13 -21.12 13.56
N THR A 148 -6.96 -21.20 12.95
CA THR A 148 -6.11 -22.39 12.92
C THR A 148 -4.92 -22.14 13.83
N PRO A 149 -5.00 -22.57 15.13
CA PRO A 149 -3.93 -22.30 16.09
C PRO A 149 -2.62 -22.91 15.66
N GLN A 150 -1.54 -22.15 15.79
CA GLN A 150 -0.20 -22.57 15.44
C GLN A 150 0.72 -22.60 16.67
N PRO A 151 1.68 -23.55 16.76
CA PRO A 151 2.76 -23.45 17.71
C PRO A 151 3.49 -22.10 17.59
N PHE A 152 4.00 -21.60 18.70
CA PHE A 152 4.69 -20.30 18.71
C PHE A 152 5.85 -20.22 17.74
N ASP A 153 6.62 -21.29 17.62
CA ASP A 153 7.80 -21.43 16.78
C ASP A 153 7.49 -21.49 15.27
N THR A 154 6.22 -21.64 14.89
CA THR A 154 5.83 -21.58 13.48
C THR A 154 6.15 -20.21 12.87
N PHE A 155 5.83 -19.13 13.57
CA PHE A 155 6.00 -17.76 13.11
C PHE A 155 6.84 -16.89 14.06
N GLY A 156 7.20 -17.41 15.21
CA GLY A 156 7.94 -16.74 16.28
C GLY A 156 9.19 -17.49 16.69
N GLY A 157 9.86 -17.03 17.75
CA GLY A 157 11.06 -17.64 18.27
C GLY A 157 12.34 -17.17 17.58
N TRP A 158 13.40 -17.96 17.74
CA TRP A 158 14.71 -17.67 17.13
C TRP A 158 14.62 -17.75 15.61
N GLY A 159 15.04 -16.69 14.95
CA GLY A 159 15.00 -16.59 13.49
C GLY A 159 13.74 -15.97 12.93
N ALA A 160 12.73 -15.70 13.75
CA ALA A 160 11.55 -15.00 13.26
C ALA A 160 11.90 -13.57 12.83
N GLY A 161 11.60 -13.28 11.57
CA GLY A 161 11.54 -11.92 11.03
C GLY A 161 10.11 -11.37 11.07
N ALA A 162 9.77 -10.53 10.11
CA ALA A 162 8.41 -10.02 9.98
C ALA A 162 7.51 -11.04 9.30
N LEU A 163 6.28 -11.19 9.80
CA LEU A 163 5.20 -11.84 9.08
C LEU A 163 4.47 -10.77 8.25
N ILE A 164 4.37 -10.99 6.93
CA ILE A 164 3.86 -9.98 6.00
C ILE A 164 2.38 -10.17 5.77
N GLY A 165 1.99 -11.37 5.39
CA GLY A 165 0.58 -11.65 5.21
C GLY A 165 0.27 -12.87 4.35
N PRO A 166 -1.02 -13.18 4.23
CA PRO A 166 -1.51 -14.29 3.46
C PRO A 166 -1.59 -13.97 1.97
N VAL A 167 -1.49 -15.00 1.15
CA VAL A 167 -1.78 -14.96 -0.29
C VAL A 167 -2.66 -16.14 -0.64
N VAL A 168 -3.71 -15.89 -1.42
CA VAL A 168 -4.56 -16.93 -2.02
C VAL A 168 -4.35 -16.91 -3.52
N THR A 169 -3.84 -18.01 -4.08
CA THR A 169 -3.58 -18.19 -5.51
C THR A 169 -4.47 -19.28 -6.08
N SER A 170 -4.52 -19.44 -7.40
CA SER A 170 -5.22 -20.57 -8.03
C SER A 170 -4.57 -21.93 -7.72
N ALA A 171 -3.32 -21.95 -7.26
CA ALA A 171 -2.58 -23.16 -6.90
C ALA A 171 -2.65 -23.51 -5.41
N GLY A 172 -3.23 -22.63 -4.58
CA GLY A 172 -3.33 -22.83 -3.13
C GLY A 172 -3.09 -21.54 -2.35
N SER A 173 -2.92 -21.67 -1.04
CA SER A 173 -2.68 -20.57 -0.12
C SER A 173 -1.26 -20.61 0.43
N ALA A 174 -0.72 -19.45 0.76
CA ALA A 174 0.57 -19.30 1.43
C ALA A 174 0.51 -18.15 2.44
N ILE A 175 1.39 -18.18 3.43
CA ILE A 175 1.72 -17.04 4.27
C ILE A 175 3.14 -16.63 3.94
N THR A 176 3.39 -15.33 3.85
CA THR A 176 4.68 -14.75 3.47
C THR A 176 5.28 -13.95 4.61
N GLY A 177 6.60 -13.87 4.64
CA GLY A 177 7.32 -13.14 5.66
C GLY A 177 8.82 -13.16 5.44
N SER A 178 9.57 -13.06 6.53
CA SER A 178 11.02 -13.24 6.55
C SER A 178 11.43 -14.13 7.72
N TRP A 179 12.55 -14.81 7.56
CA TRP A 179 13.12 -15.70 8.56
C TRP A 179 14.64 -15.69 8.48
N ALA A 180 15.33 -15.92 9.60
CA ALA A 180 16.79 -15.99 9.63
C ALA A 180 17.29 -16.98 8.59
N GLY A 181 18.17 -16.51 7.72
CA GLY A 181 18.81 -17.30 6.69
C GLY A 181 19.85 -18.25 7.29
N ALA A 182 20.11 -19.34 6.58
CA ALA A 182 21.15 -20.28 6.98
C ALA A 182 22.57 -19.70 6.79
N ARG A 183 22.73 -18.74 5.89
CA ARG A 183 24.04 -18.17 5.51
C ARG A 183 24.23 -16.74 5.98
N SER A 184 23.23 -15.88 5.75
CA SER A 184 23.35 -14.43 6.00
C SER A 184 22.00 -13.80 6.19
N GLY A 185 21.85 -12.92 7.19
CA GLY A 185 20.71 -12.05 7.37
C GLY A 185 19.35 -12.76 7.46
N LEU A 186 18.35 -12.15 6.90
CA LEU A 186 17.00 -12.71 6.79
C LEU A 186 16.74 -13.13 5.35
N ASP A 187 16.16 -14.30 5.17
CA ASP A 187 15.62 -14.77 3.89
C ASP A 187 14.15 -14.32 3.75
N ALA A 188 13.66 -14.18 2.53
CA ALA A 188 12.24 -14.20 2.30
C ALA A 188 11.68 -15.58 2.63
N ALA A 189 10.58 -15.63 3.35
CA ALA A 189 10.04 -16.88 3.88
C ALA A 189 8.60 -17.10 3.41
N ILE A 190 8.30 -18.35 3.13
CA ILE A 190 6.99 -18.84 2.72
C ILE A 190 6.58 -19.98 3.64
N TRP A 191 5.37 -19.93 4.14
CA TRP A 191 4.73 -21.03 4.86
C TRP A 191 3.59 -21.58 4.02
N LEU A 192 3.52 -22.90 3.93
CA LEU A 192 2.49 -23.65 3.20
C LEU A 192 1.63 -24.46 4.18
N PRO A 193 0.36 -24.64 3.89
CA PRO A 193 -0.50 -25.49 4.73
C PRO A 193 -0.14 -26.97 4.54
N VAL A 194 0.07 -27.65 5.66
CA VAL A 194 0.25 -29.11 5.72
C VAL A 194 -0.70 -29.64 6.80
N GLY A 195 -1.85 -30.16 6.39
CA GLY A 195 -2.94 -30.42 7.31
C GLY A 195 -3.40 -29.14 8.02
N ALA A 196 -3.47 -29.17 9.35
CA ALA A 196 -3.83 -28.00 10.16
C ALA A 196 -2.63 -27.11 10.54
N ARG A 197 -1.46 -27.34 9.98
CA ARG A 197 -0.23 -26.60 10.32
C ARG A 197 0.29 -25.79 9.13
N TRP A 198 0.87 -24.67 9.44
CA TRP A 198 1.68 -23.91 8.52
C TRP A 198 3.15 -24.33 8.66
N VAL A 199 3.76 -24.79 7.56
CA VAL A 199 5.13 -25.28 7.54
C VAL A 199 5.96 -24.39 6.64
N ARG A 200 7.07 -23.88 7.18
CA ARG A 200 7.99 -23.02 6.42
C ARG A 200 8.73 -23.84 5.36
N ALA A 201 8.65 -23.41 4.12
CA ALA A 201 9.41 -23.99 3.04
C ALA A 201 10.90 -23.56 3.11
N PRO A 202 11.84 -24.42 2.69
CA PRO A 202 13.25 -24.04 2.61
C PRO A 202 13.48 -22.90 1.63
N SER A 203 14.29 -21.92 2.00
CA SER A 203 14.77 -20.83 1.14
C SER A 203 16.10 -21.14 0.47
N ALA A 204 16.88 -22.03 1.06
CA ALA A 204 18.22 -22.38 0.63
C ALA A 204 18.29 -22.80 -0.84
N GLY A 205 19.25 -22.26 -1.58
CA GLY A 205 19.44 -22.51 -3.01
C GLY A 205 18.41 -21.85 -3.93
N SER A 206 17.50 -21.03 -3.39
CA SER A 206 16.50 -20.31 -4.18
C SER A 206 16.79 -18.81 -4.21
N ALA A 207 16.03 -18.07 -5.03
CA ALA A 207 16.10 -16.60 -5.05
C ALA A 207 15.63 -15.93 -3.74
N LEU A 208 15.03 -16.70 -2.83
CA LEU A 208 14.58 -16.21 -1.52
C LEU A 208 15.72 -16.12 -0.50
N GLU A 209 16.87 -16.77 -0.77
CA GLU A 209 18.01 -16.85 0.13
C GLU A 209 18.86 -15.56 0.09
N SER A 210 19.25 -15.08 1.26
CA SER A 210 20.27 -14.05 1.43
C SER A 210 21.67 -14.65 1.35
N THR A 211 22.59 -13.93 0.72
CA THR A 211 24.01 -14.30 0.61
C THR A 211 24.88 -13.21 1.20
N ALA A 212 26.20 -13.49 1.36
CA ALA A 212 27.14 -12.51 1.88
C ALA A 212 27.26 -11.23 1.02
N ALA A 213 26.97 -11.33 -0.28
CA ALA A 213 27.04 -10.19 -1.21
C ALA A 213 25.69 -9.51 -1.43
N LEU A 214 24.59 -10.19 -1.10
CA LEU A 214 23.25 -9.71 -1.34
C LEU A 214 22.30 -10.18 -0.25
N LEU A 215 21.80 -9.25 0.54
CA LEU A 215 20.77 -9.55 1.51
C LEU A 215 19.38 -9.28 0.90
N VAL A 216 18.46 -10.18 1.18
CA VAL A 216 17.04 -9.92 0.95
C VAL A 216 16.63 -8.84 1.94
N GLY A 217 16.36 -7.64 1.45
CA GLY A 217 15.66 -6.64 2.22
C GLY A 217 14.27 -7.17 2.52
N GLN A 218 13.74 -6.82 3.67
CA GLN A 218 12.46 -7.33 4.14
C GLN A 218 11.37 -7.15 3.06
N PRO A 219 10.71 -8.23 2.60
CA PRO A 219 9.53 -8.09 1.76
C PRO A 219 8.48 -7.27 2.49
N SER A 220 7.77 -6.40 1.77
CA SER A 220 6.84 -5.42 2.37
C SER A 220 5.38 -5.83 2.22
N SER A 221 5.06 -6.59 1.20
CA SER A 221 3.72 -7.14 0.93
C SER A 221 3.81 -8.41 0.07
N ALA A 222 2.67 -9.03 -0.21
CA ALA A 222 2.59 -10.11 -1.17
C ALA A 222 1.23 -10.12 -1.87
N THR A 223 1.21 -10.53 -3.13
CA THR A 223 -0.01 -10.66 -3.93
C THR A 223 0.05 -11.89 -4.80
N SER A 224 -1.13 -12.40 -5.18
CA SER A 224 -1.23 -13.51 -6.14
C SER A 224 -0.96 -13.02 -7.57
N ALA A 225 -0.29 -13.86 -8.35
CA ALA A 225 -0.09 -13.69 -9.77
C ALA A 225 -0.46 -15.01 -10.48
N GLY A 226 -1.76 -15.22 -10.67
CA GLY A 226 -2.28 -16.50 -11.14
C GLY A 226 -2.02 -17.64 -10.17
N ALA A 227 -1.17 -18.61 -10.55
CA ALA A 227 -0.74 -19.71 -9.69
C ALA A 227 0.47 -19.37 -8.80
N GLY A 228 1.15 -18.27 -9.09
CA GLY A 228 2.34 -17.82 -8.38
C GLY A 228 2.08 -16.67 -7.41
N ILE A 229 3.15 -16.21 -6.81
CA ILE A 229 3.20 -15.12 -5.82
C ILE A 229 4.17 -14.06 -6.31
N VAL A 230 3.86 -12.80 -6.04
CA VAL A 230 4.74 -11.64 -6.22
C VAL A 230 4.91 -10.98 -4.86
N MET A 231 6.15 -10.83 -4.41
CA MET A 231 6.54 -10.17 -3.17
C MET A 231 7.44 -8.97 -3.48
N PRO A 232 6.96 -7.74 -3.41
CA PRO A 232 7.78 -6.54 -3.47
C PRO A 232 8.60 -6.36 -2.19
N GLY A 233 9.77 -5.76 -2.33
CA GLY A 233 10.70 -5.49 -1.24
C GLY A 233 11.91 -4.74 -1.73
N SER A 234 13.06 -4.94 -1.08
CA SER A 234 14.34 -4.39 -1.51
C SER A 234 15.45 -5.43 -1.47
N ALA A 235 16.45 -5.26 -2.32
CA ALA A 235 17.70 -6.00 -2.27
C ALA A 235 18.79 -5.07 -1.71
N ILE A 236 19.57 -5.57 -0.75
CA ILE A 236 20.70 -4.86 -0.16
C ILE A 236 21.98 -5.48 -0.70
N HIS A 237 22.64 -4.76 -1.57
CA HIS A 237 23.90 -5.16 -2.16
C HIS A 237 25.06 -4.75 -1.26
N LEU A 238 25.92 -5.71 -0.95
CA LEU A 238 27.10 -5.52 -0.12
C LEU A 238 28.34 -5.79 -1.00
N GLY A 239 29.16 -4.79 -1.21
CA GLY A 239 30.38 -4.96 -2.02
C GLY A 239 31.22 -3.71 -2.05
N ASN A 240 32.53 -3.86 -2.18
CA ASN A 240 33.52 -2.78 -2.33
C ASN A 240 33.39 -1.66 -1.27
N GLY A 241 33.01 -2.01 -0.05
CA GLY A 241 32.79 -1.04 1.04
C GLY A 241 31.53 -0.20 0.90
N VAL A 242 30.65 -0.49 -0.07
CA VAL A 242 29.40 0.22 -0.30
C VAL A 242 28.20 -0.65 0.02
N VAL A 243 27.22 -0.10 0.74
CA VAL A 243 25.90 -0.69 0.96
C VAL A 243 24.90 0.05 0.08
N ARG A 244 24.27 -0.65 -0.83
CA ARG A 244 23.25 -0.10 -1.72
C ARG A 244 21.94 -0.84 -1.57
N GLN A 245 20.85 -0.11 -1.32
CA GLN A 245 19.49 -0.65 -1.31
C GLN A 245 18.80 -0.32 -2.62
N SER A 246 18.27 -1.34 -3.29
CA SER A 246 17.52 -1.20 -4.52
C SER A 246 16.17 -1.90 -4.44
N ALA A 247 15.16 -1.33 -5.09
CA ALA A 247 13.84 -1.94 -5.19
C ALA A 247 13.93 -3.26 -5.96
N ALA A 248 13.31 -4.30 -5.42
CA ALA A 248 13.31 -5.62 -6.02
C ALA A 248 11.97 -6.32 -5.78
N VAL A 249 11.69 -7.33 -6.58
CA VAL A 249 10.53 -8.20 -6.47
C VAL A 249 10.97 -9.64 -6.54
N TRP A 250 10.48 -10.46 -5.63
CA TRP A 250 10.56 -11.92 -5.71
C TRP A 250 9.26 -12.45 -6.28
N ARG A 251 9.36 -13.31 -7.27
CA ARG A 251 8.19 -13.94 -7.88
C ARG A 251 8.38 -15.43 -8.03
N SER A 252 7.30 -16.18 -7.85
CA SER A 252 7.23 -17.59 -8.16
C SER A 252 6.40 -17.84 -9.41
N VAL A 253 6.69 -18.94 -10.10
CA VAL A 253 5.88 -19.41 -11.23
C VAL A 253 4.61 -20.07 -10.71
N ARG A 254 4.73 -20.84 -9.62
CA ARG A 254 3.63 -21.55 -8.98
C ARG A 254 3.89 -21.56 -7.47
N LEU A 255 2.89 -21.30 -6.67
CA LEU A 255 2.86 -21.16 -5.22
C LEU A 255 4.25 -21.03 -4.56
N ASN A 256 5.02 -22.12 -4.46
CA ASN A 256 6.36 -22.15 -3.88
C ASN A 256 7.43 -22.74 -4.82
N SER A 257 7.30 -22.60 -6.12
CA SER A 257 8.28 -23.12 -7.07
C SER A 257 8.61 -22.12 -8.17
N GLY A 258 9.82 -22.23 -8.74
CA GLY A 258 10.29 -21.34 -9.80
C GLY A 258 10.51 -19.91 -9.31
N TRP A 259 11.08 -19.74 -8.11
CA TRP A 259 11.40 -18.41 -7.57
C TRP A 259 12.48 -17.73 -8.37
N SER A 260 12.25 -16.47 -8.68
CA SER A 260 13.23 -15.56 -9.28
C SER A 260 13.13 -14.20 -8.62
N ARG A 261 14.28 -13.49 -8.54
CA ARG A 261 14.34 -12.09 -8.18
C ARG A 261 14.41 -11.24 -9.43
N VAL A 262 13.68 -10.13 -9.43
CA VAL A 262 13.72 -9.09 -10.47
C VAL A 262 14.10 -7.79 -9.79
N ASP A 263 15.28 -7.27 -10.12
CA ASP A 263 15.70 -5.94 -9.69
C ASP A 263 14.93 -4.92 -10.53
N LEU A 264 14.33 -3.93 -9.87
CA LEU A 264 13.52 -2.93 -10.55
C LEU A 264 14.41 -1.84 -11.13
N PRO A 265 14.21 -1.44 -12.41
CA PRO A 265 15.03 -0.44 -13.06
C PRO A 265 14.80 0.96 -12.46
N ASP A 266 15.75 1.88 -12.74
CA ASP A 266 15.72 3.28 -12.31
C ASP A 266 15.54 3.42 -10.79
N SER A 267 16.30 2.63 -10.06
CA SER A 267 16.20 2.52 -8.59
C SER A 267 16.90 3.63 -7.82
N GLY A 268 17.56 4.58 -8.50
CA GLY A 268 18.26 5.70 -7.84
C GLY A 268 19.34 5.26 -6.85
N VAL A 269 19.55 6.06 -5.82
CA VAL A 269 20.51 5.79 -4.73
C VAL A 269 19.85 4.88 -3.67
N THR A 270 18.61 5.16 -3.31
CA THR A 270 17.84 4.38 -2.32
C THR A 270 16.44 4.13 -2.83
N SER A 271 16.03 2.88 -2.84
CA SER A 271 14.67 2.52 -3.26
C SER A 271 14.18 1.25 -2.60
N ALA A 272 12.86 1.11 -2.51
CA ALA A 272 12.19 -0.13 -2.17
C ALA A 272 10.85 -0.23 -2.89
N ALA A 273 10.46 -1.43 -3.24
CA ALA A 273 9.11 -1.78 -3.62
C ALA A 273 8.32 -2.11 -2.35
N THR A 274 7.12 -1.56 -2.19
CA THR A 274 6.34 -1.69 -0.96
C THR A 274 5.08 -2.51 -1.16
N SER A 275 4.45 -2.40 -2.32
CA SER A 275 3.19 -3.06 -2.60
C SER A 275 3.08 -3.46 -4.07
N ALA A 276 2.21 -4.41 -4.38
CA ALA A 276 1.94 -4.82 -5.75
C ALA A 276 0.51 -5.31 -5.91
N GLN A 277 0.01 -5.19 -7.13
CA GLN A 277 -1.21 -5.88 -7.57
C GLN A 277 -0.96 -6.50 -8.94
N CYS A 278 -1.38 -7.76 -9.06
CA CYS A 278 -1.36 -8.49 -10.31
C CYS A 278 -2.78 -8.83 -10.76
N THR A 279 -3.01 -8.70 -12.05
CA THR A 279 -4.13 -9.29 -12.78
C THR A 279 -3.61 -10.46 -13.63
N THR A 280 -4.47 -11.13 -14.36
CA THR A 280 -4.04 -12.17 -15.31
C THR A 280 -3.09 -11.67 -16.41
N GLN A 281 -3.10 -10.36 -16.67
CA GLN A 281 -2.36 -9.76 -17.79
C GLN A 281 -1.19 -8.87 -17.34
N ARG A 282 -1.26 -8.29 -16.15
CA ARG A 282 -0.33 -7.23 -15.69
C ARG A 282 -0.08 -7.31 -14.20
N CYS A 283 1.16 -7.04 -13.82
CA CYS A 283 1.50 -6.70 -12.45
C CYS A 283 2.01 -5.26 -12.40
N VAL A 284 1.53 -4.51 -11.44
CA VAL A 284 2.03 -3.18 -11.13
C VAL A 284 2.56 -3.20 -9.71
N VAL A 285 3.73 -2.63 -9.52
CA VAL A 285 4.43 -2.50 -8.24
C VAL A 285 4.50 -1.04 -7.89
N ALA A 286 4.23 -0.70 -6.65
CA ALA A 286 4.43 0.62 -6.08
C ALA A 286 5.54 0.59 -5.02
N GLY A 287 6.18 1.72 -4.83
CA GLY A 287 7.24 1.91 -3.86
C GLY A 287 7.79 3.33 -3.93
N TYR A 288 9.06 3.49 -3.58
CA TYR A 288 9.73 4.78 -3.65
C TYR A 288 11.13 4.67 -4.25
N VAL A 289 11.62 5.77 -4.82
CA VAL A 289 12.99 5.98 -5.28
C VAL A 289 13.39 7.39 -4.85
N ASP A 290 14.50 7.50 -4.12
CA ASP A 290 15.08 8.77 -3.68
C ASP A 290 14.02 9.71 -3.07
N HIS A 291 13.22 9.19 -2.16
CA HIS A 291 12.13 9.88 -1.45
C HIS A 291 10.93 10.31 -2.31
N LEU A 292 10.76 9.75 -3.50
CA LEU A 292 9.61 10.01 -4.36
C LEU A 292 8.88 8.71 -4.70
N LEU A 293 7.55 8.79 -4.80
CA LEU A 293 6.71 7.69 -5.26
C LEU A 293 7.20 7.13 -6.59
N ALA A 294 7.19 5.83 -6.68
CA ALA A 294 7.68 5.09 -7.81
C ALA A 294 6.73 3.96 -8.17
N LEU A 295 6.42 3.82 -9.45
CA LEU A 295 5.62 2.72 -9.98
C LEU A 295 6.40 1.98 -11.05
N TRP A 296 6.26 0.65 -11.06
CA TRP A 296 6.85 -0.22 -12.09
C TRP A 296 5.80 -1.16 -12.64
N ARG A 297 5.94 -1.47 -13.93
CA ARG A 297 5.18 -2.53 -14.60
C ARG A 297 6.07 -3.77 -14.68
N LEU A 298 5.54 -4.90 -14.23
CA LEU A 298 6.19 -6.20 -14.40
C LEU A 298 5.54 -6.96 -15.55
N SER A 299 6.37 -7.50 -16.41
CA SER A 299 6.02 -8.54 -17.39
C SER A 299 6.68 -9.89 -16.99
N PRO A 300 6.36 -10.99 -17.66
CA PRO A 300 7.02 -12.28 -17.37
C PRO A 300 8.54 -12.23 -17.45
N SER A 301 9.13 -11.40 -18.30
CA SER A 301 10.57 -11.36 -18.58
C SER A 301 11.27 -10.07 -18.16
N ALA A 302 10.53 -9.00 -17.85
CA ALA A 302 11.11 -7.68 -17.61
C ALA A 302 10.32 -6.85 -16.60
N ALA A 303 10.99 -5.83 -16.08
CA ALA A 303 10.38 -4.73 -15.33
C ALA A 303 10.68 -3.41 -16.02
N ALA A 304 9.74 -2.48 -15.98
CA ALA A 304 9.92 -1.13 -16.52
C ALA A 304 9.35 -0.09 -15.55
N ARG A 305 10.10 1.01 -15.35
CA ARG A 305 9.61 2.18 -14.61
C ARG A 305 8.45 2.82 -15.36
N ILE A 306 7.38 3.17 -14.67
CA ILE A 306 6.26 3.92 -15.24
C ILE A 306 6.60 5.39 -15.16
N SER A 307 6.66 6.06 -16.33
CA SER A 307 6.99 7.47 -16.45
C SER A 307 5.81 8.39 -16.14
N GLY A 308 6.11 9.67 -15.91
CA GLY A 308 5.11 10.73 -15.74
C GLY A 308 4.30 10.64 -14.44
N VAL A 309 4.61 9.73 -13.54
CA VAL A 309 3.99 9.66 -12.20
C VAL A 309 4.27 10.98 -11.47
N PRO A 310 3.24 11.65 -10.91
CA PRO A 310 3.45 12.87 -10.14
C PRO A 310 4.43 12.68 -8.98
N GLY A 311 5.28 13.65 -8.73
CA GLY A 311 6.26 13.63 -7.65
C GLY A 311 5.60 13.77 -6.28
N ILE A 312 5.26 12.66 -5.65
CA ILE A 312 4.74 12.60 -4.28
C ILE A 312 5.86 12.13 -3.37
N ALA A 313 6.12 12.89 -2.31
CA ALA A 313 7.10 12.50 -1.31
C ALA A 313 6.71 11.17 -0.66
N SER A 314 7.61 10.20 -0.70
CA SER A 314 7.39 8.84 -0.21
C SER A 314 8.71 8.22 0.19
N ASP A 315 8.73 7.52 1.31
CA ASP A 315 9.91 6.85 1.87
C ASP A 315 9.54 5.53 2.57
N ALA A 316 10.46 4.96 3.31
CA ALA A 316 10.25 3.72 4.06
C ALA A 316 9.17 3.80 5.15
N ARG A 317 8.75 5.00 5.56
CA ARG A 317 7.71 5.23 6.57
C ARG A 317 6.35 5.50 5.95
N SER A 318 6.34 5.78 4.66
CA SER A 318 5.11 6.09 3.92
C SER A 318 4.25 4.85 3.74
N SER A 319 2.96 4.95 4.06
CA SER A 319 1.99 3.92 3.66
C SER A 319 1.69 4.08 2.17
N ILE A 320 2.04 3.08 1.38
CA ILE A 320 1.77 3.01 -0.06
C ILE A 320 0.92 1.76 -0.29
N PRO A 321 -0.42 1.89 -0.27
CA PRO A 321 -1.32 0.78 -0.56
C PRO A 321 -1.04 0.14 -1.94
N PRO A 322 -1.49 -1.09 -2.18
CA PRO A 322 -1.31 -1.71 -3.49
C PRO A 322 -1.94 -0.87 -4.61
N PRO A 323 -1.22 -0.69 -5.73
CA PRO A 323 -1.79 -0.04 -6.91
C PRO A 323 -3.00 -0.84 -7.42
N LEU A 324 -4.00 -0.16 -7.93
CA LEU A 324 -5.25 -0.76 -8.38
C LEU A 324 -5.29 -0.71 -9.91
N VAL A 325 -5.50 -1.87 -10.56
CA VAL A 325 -5.44 -2.00 -12.01
C VAL A 325 -6.85 -2.23 -12.59
N ILE A 326 -7.25 -1.37 -13.52
CA ILE A 326 -8.54 -1.47 -14.24
C ILE A 326 -8.26 -1.41 -15.73
N GLY A 327 -8.25 -2.55 -16.40
CA GLY A 327 -7.85 -2.63 -17.80
C GLY A 327 -6.43 -2.08 -17.99
N ALA A 328 -6.28 -1.04 -18.82
CA ALA A 328 -5.01 -0.35 -19.06
C ALA A 328 -4.68 0.75 -18.02
N ARG A 329 -5.60 1.07 -17.12
CA ARG A 329 -5.48 2.14 -16.14
C ARG A 329 -4.89 1.67 -14.84
N ILE A 330 -4.15 2.56 -14.21
CA ILE A 330 -3.59 2.38 -12.88
C ILE A 330 -4.16 3.48 -12.00
N ILE A 331 -4.66 3.09 -10.85
CA ILE A 331 -5.03 3.99 -9.76
C ILE A 331 -4.04 3.73 -8.63
N GLU A 332 -3.35 4.77 -8.19
CA GLU A 332 -2.48 4.70 -7.02
C GLU A 332 -3.05 5.63 -5.95
N VAL A 333 -3.17 5.09 -4.73
CA VAL A 333 -3.69 5.85 -3.59
C VAL A 333 -2.54 6.12 -2.63
N VAL A 334 -2.25 7.39 -2.43
CA VAL A 334 -1.13 7.82 -1.57
C VAL A 334 -1.56 8.94 -0.64
N SER A 335 -0.66 9.34 0.23
CA SER A 335 -0.85 10.47 1.14
C SER A 335 0.04 11.63 0.74
N ALA A 336 -0.52 12.84 0.69
CA ALA A 336 0.23 14.07 0.53
C ALA A 336 -0.35 15.16 1.44
N LYS A 337 0.49 15.81 2.24
CA LYS A 337 0.09 16.91 3.14
C LYS A 337 -1.13 16.53 4.02
N SER A 338 -1.09 15.38 4.66
CA SER A 338 -2.16 14.85 5.54
C SER A 338 -3.51 14.68 4.83
N ARG A 339 -3.49 14.41 3.55
CA ARG A 339 -4.68 14.14 2.74
C ARG A 339 -4.45 12.94 1.82
N VAL A 340 -5.48 12.15 1.62
CA VAL A 340 -5.50 11.13 0.57
C VAL A 340 -5.40 11.80 -0.79
N VAL A 341 -4.55 11.29 -1.64
CA VAL A 341 -4.43 11.67 -3.05
C VAL A 341 -4.59 10.42 -3.90
N VAL A 342 -5.46 10.49 -4.88
CA VAL A 342 -5.63 9.44 -5.87
C VAL A 342 -4.96 9.87 -7.16
N LEU A 343 -3.96 9.12 -7.57
CA LEU A 343 -3.29 9.28 -8.87
C LEU A 343 -3.94 8.30 -9.85
N ALA A 344 -4.34 8.79 -10.99
CA ALA A 344 -4.96 7.97 -12.03
C ALA A 344 -4.25 8.19 -13.36
N GLY A 345 -3.72 7.11 -13.94
CA GLY A 345 -2.92 7.20 -15.15
C GLY A 345 -2.64 5.84 -15.77
N GLY A 346 -1.43 5.63 -16.26
CA GLY A 346 -0.98 4.42 -16.96
C GLY A 346 -0.64 4.72 -18.40
N ASP A 347 -1.43 4.26 -19.36
CA ASP A 347 -1.23 4.55 -20.79
C ASP A 347 -1.74 5.95 -21.19
N ARG A 348 -2.32 6.72 -20.25
CA ARG A 348 -2.73 8.12 -20.40
C ARG A 348 -1.97 9.00 -19.41
N PRO A 349 -1.92 10.32 -19.65
CA PRO A 349 -1.34 11.27 -18.70
C PRO A 349 -1.94 11.11 -17.30
N TRP A 350 -1.09 11.23 -16.29
CA TRP A 350 -1.50 11.13 -14.90
C TRP A 350 -2.33 12.34 -14.47
N LYS A 351 -3.39 12.04 -13.71
CA LYS A 351 -4.21 13.02 -13.03
C LYS A 351 -4.05 12.82 -11.52
N SER A 352 -4.02 13.93 -10.79
CA SER A 352 -4.02 13.93 -9.33
C SER A 352 -5.38 14.41 -8.83
N ILE A 353 -6.03 13.62 -8.02
CA ILE A 353 -7.39 13.83 -7.52
C ILE A 353 -7.33 13.90 -6.00
N GLN A 354 -7.86 14.96 -5.42
CA GLN A 354 -7.90 15.10 -3.97
C GLN A 354 -8.95 14.19 -3.35
N GLY A 355 -8.53 13.48 -2.32
CA GLY A 355 -9.38 12.62 -1.51
C GLY A 355 -9.69 13.21 -0.13
N PRO A 356 -10.18 12.38 0.80
CA PRO A 356 -10.46 12.78 2.17
C PRO A 356 -9.22 13.26 2.94
N VAL A 357 -9.45 14.00 4.02
CA VAL A 357 -8.39 14.33 4.99
C VAL A 357 -7.95 13.06 5.71
N GLY A 358 -6.67 12.92 5.97
CA GLY A 358 -6.05 11.80 6.64
C GLY A 358 -5.00 11.10 5.77
N GLU A 359 -4.29 10.16 6.37
CA GLU A 359 -3.30 9.32 5.71
C GLU A 359 -3.98 8.07 5.12
N ALA A 360 -3.72 7.77 3.84
CA ALA A 360 -4.17 6.55 3.21
C ALA A 360 -3.40 5.35 3.76
N THR A 361 -4.08 4.45 4.47
CA THR A 361 -3.43 3.26 5.05
C THR A 361 -3.79 1.97 4.33
N SER A 362 -4.91 1.95 3.63
CA SER A 362 -5.34 0.81 2.84
C SER A 362 -6.31 1.25 1.75
N SER A 363 -6.28 0.60 0.60
CA SER A 363 -7.22 0.84 -0.49
C SER A 363 -7.63 -0.47 -1.17
N ALA A 364 -8.84 -0.49 -1.75
CA ALA A 364 -9.33 -1.62 -2.52
C ALA A 364 -10.37 -1.18 -3.56
N LEU A 365 -10.48 -1.96 -4.64
CA LEU A 365 -11.56 -1.82 -5.62
C LEU A 365 -12.56 -2.96 -5.46
N ALA A 366 -13.83 -2.64 -5.28
CA ALA A 366 -14.89 -3.63 -5.21
C ALA A 366 -16.20 -3.04 -5.74
N GLY A 367 -16.93 -3.78 -6.58
CA GLY A 367 -18.25 -3.40 -7.07
C GLY A 367 -18.34 -2.04 -7.76
N GLY A 368 -17.27 -1.62 -8.45
CA GLY A 368 -17.20 -0.32 -9.13
C GLY A 368 -16.90 0.88 -8.21
N TRP A 369 -16.48 0.61 -6.98
CA TRP A 369 -16.09 1.61 -6.00
C TRP A 369 -14.61 1.49 -5.63
N LEU A 370 -13.96 2.64 -5.51
CA LEU A 370 -12.70 2.78 -4.80
C LEU A 370 -13.00 3.01 -3.31
N TYR A 371 -12.45 2.15 -2.47
CA TYR A 371 -12.50 2.28 -1.01
C TYR A 371 -11.14 2.66 -0.48
N VAL A 372 -11.11 3.54 0.52
CA VAL A 372 -9.88 4.02 1.15
C VAL A 372 -10.08 4.15 2.66
N ILE A 373 -9.16 3.64 3.44
CA ILE A 373 -9.05 3.97 4.86
C ILE A 373 -8.19 5.22 4.98
N ALA A 374 -8.76 6.29 5.51
CA ALA A 374 -8.05 7.51 5.88
C ALA A 374 -7.85 7.53 7.41
N LYS A 375 -6.58 7.53 7.85
CA LYS A 375 -6.18 7.63 9.25
C LYS A 375 -5.89 9.10 9.58
N HIS A 376 -6.55 9.62 10.59
CA HIS A 376 -6.34 10.99 11.09
C HIS A 376 -5.20 11.06 12.10
N ALA A 377 -4.72 12.28 12.36
CA ALA A 377 -3.64 12.55 13.31
C ALA A 377 -3.99 12.14 14.76
N ASP A 378 -5.27 12.14 15.12
CA ASP A 378 -5.76 11.66 16.41
C ASP A 378 -5.81 10.13 16.54
N GLY A 379 -5.34 9.41 15.51
CA GLY A 379 -5.34 7.95 15.42
C GLY A 379 -6.69 7.33 15.09
N SER A 380 -7.72 8.13 14.82
CA SER A 380 -8.98 7.64 14.29
C SER A 380 -8.83 7.22 12.82
N SER A 381 -9.62 6.25 12.38
CA SER A 381 -9.63 5.79 10.99
C SER A 381 -11.07 5.81 10.46
N VAL A 382 -11.24 6.29 9.24
CA VAL A 382 -12.53 6.38 8.56
C VAL A 382 -12.45 5.67 7.22
N LEU A 383 -13.46 4.88 6.92
CA LEU A 383 -13.61 4.24 5.61
C LEU A 383 -14.40 5.16 4.67
N TRP A 384 -13.79 5.51 3.57
CA TRP A 384 -14.35 6.33 2.51
C TRP A 384 -14.51 5.53 1.23
N ARG A 385 -15.46 5.95 0.38
CA ARG A 385 -15.61 5.41 -0.98
C ARG A 385 -15.92 6.49 -1.98
N SER A 386 -15.52 6.26 -3.24
CA SER A 386 -15.92 7.06 -4.41
C SER A 386 -16.15 6.11 -5.58
N ARG A 387 -17.09 6.43 -6.47
CA ARG A 387 -17.30 5.64 -7.69
C ARG A 387 -16.11 5.81 -8.63
N VAL A 388 -15.62 4.72 -9.17
CA VAL A 388 -14.48 4.73 -10.11
C VAL A 388 -14.78 5.61 -11.33
N LYS A 389 -16.02 5.59 -11.85
CA LYS A 389 -16.44 6.44 -12.98
C LYS A 389 -16.32 7.94 -12.67
N ASP A 390 -16.54 8.35 -11.42
CA ASP A 390 -16.52 9.76 -11.01
C ASP A 390 -15.08 10.28 -10.81
N LEU A 391 -14.10 9.37 -10.77
CA LEU A 391 -12.68 9.72 -10.75
C LEU A 391 -12.15 10.15 -12.13
N GLY A 392 -12.97 10.09 -13.17
CA GLY A 392 -12.55 10.43 -14.55
C GLY A 392 -11.46 9.50 -15.10
N VAL A 393 -11.48 8.26 -14.66
CA VAL A 393 -10.48 7.23 -15.00
C VAL A 393 -11.01 6.13 -15.94
N LEU A 394 -12.27 6.17 -16.30
CA LEU A 394 -12.91 5.25 -17.26
C LEU A 394 -12.96 5.87 -18.66
#